data_e28b9b4d50d7ccf63b597d1726396af5
#
_entry.id   e28b9b4d50d7ccf63b597d1726396af5
#
_cell.length_a   1.000
_cell.length_b   1.000
_cell.length_c   1.000
_cell.angle_alpha   90.00
_cell.angle_beta   90.00
_cell.angle_gamma   90.00
#
_symmetry.space_group_name_H-M   'P 1'
#
loop_
_entity.id
_entity.type
_entity.pdbx_description
1 polymer ?
#
loop_
_entity_poly.entity_id
_entity_poly.type
_entity_poly.pdbx_seq_one_letter_code
_entity_poly.pdbx_strand_id
1 'polypeptide(L)'
;IPVSGIYNLSNATGAAPVENTANCYLVHAPGTYSLPLVYGNAIRDGEVYPESYTSTITDAQVLSAFVNHLGEAITSPYIYKNENCVPKAAALLWQDEKDLVDAQSVKLTDDDSDGVFDHLQFTIPSGDTFKQGNAVLALFDKDDESNIEGTNALWSWHIWVTDYRLGEDLGTVVSSGTAYSFMPLNLGWCAGEQTSYAGRSVKVRFRQTMEGGASETIVVVQQAELILRGNGPYYQNGRKDPMYPSSGTANDTKTWYDANGVAYTCLLYTSDAAD
;
A
#
# COMPACT_ATOMS: atom_id res chain seq x y z
N ILE A 1 19.27 5.71 2.03
CA ILE A 1 18.36 6.79 2.43
C ILE A 1 18.68 7.99 1.58
N PRO A 2 17.81 8.44 0.67
CA PRO A 2 18.09 9.58 -0.17
C PRO A 2 18.04 10.85 0.68
N VAL A 3 19.17 11.44 0.94
CA VAL A 3 19.29 12.75 1.58
C VAL A 3 19.29 13.85 0.53
N SER A 4 19.55 13.52 -0.73
CA SER A 4 19.45 14.43 -1.88
C SER A 4 19.37 13.61 -3.17
N GLY A 5 18.46 14.01 -4.07
CA GLY A 5 18.25 13.35 -5.36
C GLY A 5 16.98 12.53 -5.43
N ILE A 6 16.77 11.88 -6.56
CA ILE A 6 15.63 11.00 -6.83
C ILE A 6 16.09 9.57 -6.63
N TYR A 7 15.33 8.80 -5.87
CA TYR A 7 15.60 7.39 -5.62
C TYR A 7 14.70 6.51 -6.48
N ASN A 8 15.28 5.74 -7.40
CA ASN A 8 14.55 4.78 -8.20
C ASN A 8 14.25 3.53 -7.37
N LEU A 9 12.96 3.29 -7.10
CA LEU A 9 12.49 2.18 -6.25
C LEU A 9 12.71 0.80 -6.86
N SER A 10 12.92 0.72 -8.18
CA SER A 10 13.23 -0.53 -8.85
C SER A 10 14.72 -0.89 -8.85
N ASN A 11 15.58 0.05 -8.42
CA ASN A 11 17.03 -0.10 -8.51
C ASN A 11 17.66 -0.03 -7.11
N ALA A 12 17.93 -1.19 -6.53
CA ALA A 12 18.49 -1.29 -5.19
C ALA A 12 20.02 -1.37 -5.18
N THR A 13 20.65 -1.90 -6.24
CA THR A 13 22.08 -2.21 -6.29
C THR A 13 22.85 -1.38 -7.31
N GLY A 14 22.20 -0.81 -8.31
CA GLY A 14 22.80 -0.10 -9.43
C GLY A 14 23.33 -1.03 -10.52
N ALA A 15 22.98 -2.32 -10.49
CA ALA A 15 23.41 -3.30 -11.47
C ALA A 15 22.73 -3.11 -12.83
N ALA A 16 21.51 -2.58 -12.84
CA ALA A 16 20.75 -2.24 -14.04
C ALA A 16 19.93 -0.97 -13.82
N PRO A 17 19.53 -0.22 -14.85
CA PRO A 17 18.66 0.95 -14.72
C PRO A 17 17.29 0.59 -14.07
N VAL A 18 16.77 -0.58 -14.41
CA VAL A 18 15.58 -1.20 -13.80
C VAL A 18 15.98 -2.61 -13.37
N GLU A 19 16.06 -2.85 -12.06
CA GLU A 19 16.49 -4.15 -11.53
C GLU A 19 15.30 -5.04 -11.18
N ASN A 20 14.41 -4.55 -10.31
CA ASN A 20 13.29 -5.33 -9.82
C ASN A 20 12.05 -4.46 -9.76
N THR A 21 10.98 -4.87 -10.42
CA THR A 21 9.71 -4.16 -10.41
C THR A 21 8.66 -4.89 -9.59
N ALA A 22 7.67 -4.17 -9.10
CA ALA A 22 6.62 -4.70 -8.24
C ALA A 22 5.30 -3.94 -8.42
N ASN A 23 4.19 -4.50 -7.92
CA ASN A 23 2.93 -3.77 -7.75
C ASN A 23 2.91 -2.96 -6.44
N CYS A 24 3.70 -3.34 -5.45
CA CYS A 24 3.84 -2.64 -4.20
C CYS A 24 5.29 -2.30 -3.93
N TYR A 25 5.57 -1.03 -3.66
CA TYR A 25 6.89 -0.54 -3.27
C TYR A 25 6.88 -0.06 -1.83
N LEU A 26 7.95 -0.41 -1.08
CA LEU A 26 8.15 0.03 0.29
C LEU A 26 9.01 1.30 0.32
N VAL A 27 8.59 2.27 1.12
CA VAL A 27 9.31 3.51 1.36
C VAL A 27 9.55 3.70 2.85
N HIS A 28 10.79 3.95 3.24
CA HIS A 28 11.23 3.98 4.64
C HIS A 28 11.63 5.38 5.15
N ALA A 29 11.60 6.40 4.30
CA ALA A 29 12.05 7.73 4.65
C ALA A 29 11.38 8.81 3.80
N PRO A 30 11.33 10.06 4.28
CA PRO A 30 11.01 11.21 3.42
C PRO A 30 12.01 11.35 2.27
N GLY A 31 11.54 11.80 1.12
CA GLY A 31 12.39 11.98 -0.06
C GLY A 31 11.60 11.98 -1.36
N THR A 32 12.29 12.14 -2.48
CA THR A 32 11.72 12.04 -3.81
C THR A 32 12.09 10.68 -4.41
N TYR A 33 11.08 10.01 -4.93
CA TYR A 33 11.17 8.66 -5.45
C TYR A 33 10.68 8.60 -6.88
N SER A 34 11.22 7.65 -7.64
CA SER A 34 10.71 7.28 -8.96
C SER A 34 10.49 5.77 -9.05
N LEU A 35 9.61 5.38 -9.94
CA LEU A 35 9.40 3.98 -10.32
C LEU A 35 9.20 3.91 -11.83
N PRO A 36 9.72 2.85 -12.50
CA PRO A 36 9.57 2.69 -13.93
C PRO A 36 8.12 2.32 -14.29
N LEU A 37 7.67 2.74 -15.47
CA LEU A 37 6.34 2.43 -15.99
C LEU A 37 6.29 0.99 -16.55
N VAL A 38 6.35 0.03 -15.64
CA VAL A 38 6.42 -1.41 -15.91
C VAL A 38 5.26 -2.12 -15.23
N TYR A 39 4.68 -3.12 -15.91
CA TYR A 39 3.60 -3.94 -15.35
C TYR A 39 4.11 -4.82 -14.19
N GLY A 40 3.69 -4.50 -12.98
CA GLY A 40 3.96 -5.32 -11.80
C GLY A 40 5.41 -5.77 -11.66
N ASN A 41 5.62 -7.08 -11.47
CA ASN A 41 6.93 -7.72 -11.30
C ASN A 41 7.52 -8.24 -12.63
N ALA A 42 7.31 -7.51 -13.72
CA ALA A 42 7.71 -7.93 -15.06
C ALA A 42 9.23 -7.82 -15.34
N ILE A 43 9.98 -7.12 -14.49
CA ILE A 43 11.44 -7.11 -14.50
C ILE A 43 11.95 -7.73 -13.19
N ARG A 44 12.89 -8.67 -13.30
CA ARG A 44 13.53 -9.34 -12.18
C ARG A 44 15.02 -9.46 -12.45
N ASP A 45 15.85 -9.00 -11.52
CA ASP A 45 17.32 -9.00 -11.62
C ASP A 45 17.84 -8.37 -12.92
N GLY A 46 17.15 -7.31 -13.40
CA GLY A 46 17.47 -6.61 -14.63
C GLY A 46 16.96 -7.27 -15.92
N GLU A 47 16.33 -8.44 -15.80
CA GLU A 47 15.86 -9.21 -16.94
C GLU A 47 14.35 -9.24 -17.03
N VAL A 48 13.82 -9.31 -18.27
CA VAL A 48 12.38 -9.41 -18.53
C VAL A 48 11.86 -10.78 -18.06
N TYR A 49 10.78 -10.77 -17.29
CA TYR A 49 10.09 -11.97 -16.81
C TYR A 49 8.68 -12.09 -17.42
N PRO A 50 8.57 -12.70 -18.62
CA PRO A 50 7.34 -12.72 -19.40
C PRO A 50 6.16 -13.38 -18.70
N GLU A 51 6.39 -14.40 -17.88
CA GLU A 51 5.36 -15.14 -17.17
C GLU A 51 4.54 -14.27 -16.22
N SER A 52 5.08 -13.13 -15.79
CA SER A 52 4.39 -12.22 -14.89
C SER A 52 3.36 -11.32 -15.55
N TYR A 53 3.38 -11.17 -16.89
CA TYR A 53 2.45 -10.28 -17.61
C TYR A 53 1.83 -10.90 -18.87
N THR A 54 2.26 -12.10 -19.28
CA THR A 54 1.74 -12.77 -20.49
C THR A 54 1.04 -14.08 -20.18
N SER A 55 0.52 -14.29 -18.94
CA SER A 55 -0.10 -15.55 -18.58
C SER A 55 -1.23 -15.92 -19.54
N THR A 56 -1.07 -17.11 -20.16
CA THR A 56 -2.07 -17.72 -21.06
C THR A 56 -2.79 -18.90 -20.42
N ILE A 57 -2.58 -19.15 -19.13
CA ILE A 57 -3.22 -20.26 -18.43
C ILE A 57 -4.70 -19.92 -18.27
N THR A 58 -5.53 -20.62 -19.01
CA THR A 58 -6.99 -20.55 -18.93
C THR A 58 -7.51 -21.89 -18.44
N ASP A 59 -7.68 -22.05 -17.14
CA ASP A 59 -8.49 -23.10 -16.60
C ASP A 59 -9.62 -22.54 -15.73
N ALA A 60 -10.56 -23.37 -15.31
CA ALA A 60 -11.73 -22.94 -14.54
C ALA A 60 -11.38 -22.34 -13.16
N GLN A 61 -10.12 -22.38 -12.73
CA GLN A 61 -9.65 -21.87 -11.45
C GLN A 61 -8.73 -20.64 -11.60
N VAL A 62 -8.37 -20.28 -12.81
CA VAL A 62 -7.53 -19.14 -13.12
C VAL A 62 -8.41 -18.01 -13.64
N LEU A 63 -8.28 -16.85 -13.05
CA LEU A 63 -8.87 -15.62 -13.56
C LEU A 63 -8.34 -15.36 -14.98
N SER A 64 -9.03 -14.54 -15.75
CA SER A 64 -8.68 -14.22 -17.14
C SER A 64 -7.19 -13.97 -17.33
N ALA A 65 -6.68 -14.24 -18.53
CA ALA A 65 -5.30 -13.89 -18.90
C ALA A 65 -5.04 -12.41 -18.62
N PHE A 66 -3.77 -12.08 -18.31
CA PHE A 66 -3.40 -10.68 -18.11
C PHE A 66 -3.59 -9.87 -19.39
N VAL A 67 -4.34 -8.78 -19.23
CA VAL A 67 -4.65 -7.84 -20.32
C VAL A 67 -4.33 -6.42 -19.88
N ASN A 68 -4.16 -5.53 -20.85
CA ASN A 68 -4.04 -4.10 -20.59
C ASN A 68 -5.43 -3.49 -20.23
N HIS A 69 -5.47 -2.18 -19.99
CA HIS A 69 -6.70 -1.43 -19.66
C HIS A 69 -7.78 -1.46 -20.74
N LEU A 70 -7.44 -1.87 -21.96
CA LEU A 70 -8.37 -2.04 -23.09
C LEU A 70 -8.86 -3.49 -23.25
N GLY A 71 -8.39 -4.41 -22.40
CA GLY A 71 -8.69 -5.83 -22.54
C GLY A 71 -7.83 -6.53 -23.59
N GLU A 72 -6.75 -5.92 -24.05
CA GLU A 72 -5.83 -6.46 -25.05
C GLU A 72 -4.64 -7.17 -24.40
N ALA A 73 -4.04 -8.12 -25.11
CA ALA A 73 -2.87 -8.85 -24.61
C ALA A 73 -1.67 -7.91 -24.41
N ILE A 74 -1.02 -8.02 -23.25
CA ILE A 74 0.21 -7.30 -22.95
C ILE A 74 1.37 -7.96 -23.71
N THR A 75 2.09 -7.21 -24.54
CA THR A 75 3.20 -7.69 -25.38
C THR A 75 4.56 -7.23 -24.89
N SER A 76 4.62 -6.20 -24.05
CA SER A 76 5.83 -5.65 -23.49
C SER A 76 5.69 -5.45 -21.97
N PRO A 77 6.73 -5.69 -21.17
CA PRO A 77 6.72 -5.35 -19.74
C PRO A 77 6.58 -3.85 -19.50
N TYR A 78 7.09 -3.02 -20.42
CA TYR A 78 6.97 -1.56 -20.36
C TYR A 78 5.61 -1.11 -20.88
N ILE A 79 4.85 -0.40 -20.06
CA ILE A 79 3.48 0.00 -20.35
C ILE A 79 3.43 0.80 -21.66
N TYR A 80 4.28 1.81 -21.79
CA TYR A 80 4.35 2.72 -22.94
C TYR A 80 4.80 2.05 -24.27
N LYS A 81 5.28 0.80 -24.23
CA LYS A 81 5.65 0.04 -25.43
C LYS A 81 4.53 -0.86 -25.94
N ASN A 82 3.37 -0.85 -25.27
CA ASN A 82 2.18 -1.55 -25.76
C ASN A 82 1.33 -0.61 -26.60
N GLU A 83 0.65 -1.16 -27.60
CA GLU A 83 -0.22 -0.39 -28.46
C GLU A 83 -1.34 0.29 -27.65
N ASN A 84 -1.63 1.55 -27.97
CA ASN A 84 -2.64 2.38 -27.30
C ASN A 84 -2.42 2.61 -25.78
N CYS A 85 -1.22 2.33 -25.27
CA CYS A 85 -0.86 2.52 -23.86
C CYS A 85 0.10 3.71 -23.68
N VAL A 86 -0.24 4.89 -24.17
CA VAL A 86 0.62 6.09 -24.11
C VAL A 86 0.36 6.84 -22.79
N PRO A 87 1.32 6.89 -21.85
CA PRO A 87 1.20 7.66 -20.63
C PRO A 87 1.12 9.16 -20.89
N LYS A 88 0.18 9.86 -20.28
CA LYS A 88 0.02 11.31 -20.38
C LYS A 88 -0.08 12.01 -19.04
N ALA A 89 -0.65 11.36 -18.04
CA ALA A 89 -0.77 11.88 -16.69
C ALA A 89 -0.54 10.79 -15.65
N ALA A 90 -0.10 11.21 -14.46
CA ALA A 90 -0.05 10.37 -13.27
C ALA A 90 -0.68 11.11 -12.10
N ALA A 91 -1.36 10.39 -11.22
CA ALA A 91 -2.04 10.99 -10.09
C ALA A 91 -2.03 10.09 -8.85
N LEU A 92 -2.15 10.72 -7.68
CA LEU A 92 -2.51 10.07 -6.44
C LEU A 92 -4.01 9.75 -6.46
N LEU A 93 -4.38 8.46 -6.42
CA LEU A 93 -5.79 8.05 -6.33
C LEU A 93 -6.32 8.21 -4.91
N TRP A 94 -5.58 7.69 -3.94
CA TRP A 94 -5.95 7.76 -2.54
C TRP A 94 -4.75 7.51 -1.62
N GLN A 95 -4.88 7.92 -0.37
CA GLN A 95 -3.94 7.63 0.71
C GLN A 95 -4.72 7.46 2.03
N ASP A 96 -4.22 6.60 2.91
CA ASP A 96 -4.86 6.29 4.20
C ASP A 96 -4.28 7.10 5.37
N GLU A 97 -3.35 7.98 5.09
CA GLU A 97 -2.81 8.97 6.01
C GLU A 97 -2.71 10.30 5.27
N LYS A 98 -3.23 11.37 5.87
CA LYS A 98 -3.25 12.68 5.23
C LYS A 98 -1.84 13.19 4.96
N ASP A 99 -1.59 13.68 3.75
CA ASP A 99 -0.30 14.20 3.30
C ASP A 99 0.84 13.16 3.46
N LEU A 100 0.53 11.88 3.24
CA LEU A 100 1.54 10.81 3.18
C LEU A 100 2.41 10.95 1.95
N VAL A 101 1.77 11.16 0.80
CA VAL A 101 2.36 11.53 -0.48
C VAL A 101 1.94 12.96 -0.80
N ASP A 102 2.88 13.78 -1.23
CA ASP A 102 2.57 15.10 -1.78
C ASP A 102 1.93 14.92 -3.18
N ALA A 103 0.62 15.06 -3.24
CA ALA A 103 -0.15 14.85 -4.47
C ALA A 103 0.31 15.76 -5.63
N GLN A 104 0.79 16.96 -5.34
CA GLN A 104 1.27 17.90 -6.36
C GLN A 104 2.64 17.50 -6.91
N SER A 105 3.35 16.60 -6.25
CA SER A 105 4.64 16.09 -6.69
C SER A 105 4.55 14.93 -7.66
N VAL A 106 3.36 14.31 -7.77
CA VAL A 106 3.14 13.15 -8.66
C VAL A 106 3.16 13.61 -10.10
N LYS A 107 4.11 13.09 -10.87
CA LYS A 107 4.30 13.45 -12.28
C LYS A 107 5.00 12.34 -13.06
N LEU A 108 4.92 12.44 -14.38
CA LEU A 108 5.70 11.61 -15.29
C LEU A 108 7.04 12.26 -15.59
N THR A 109 8.07 11.43 -15.78
CA THR A 109 9.41 11.85 -16.19
C THR A 109 9.88 11.01 -17.37
N ASP A 110 10.72 11.63 -18.20
CA ASP A 110 11.44 11.06 -19.32
C ASP A 110 12.93 11.08 -18.92
N ASP A 111 13.43 9.96 -18.39
CA ASP A 111 14.74 9.93 -17.75
C ASP A 111 15.87 9.79 -18.78
N ASP A 112 15.59 9.25 -20.00
CA ASP A 112 16.56 9.11 -21.07
C ASP A 112 16.43 10.20 -22.14
N SER A 113 15.46 11.10 -22.02
CA SER A 113 15.21 12.25 -22.89
C SER A 113 14.91 11.87 -24.35
N ASP A 114 14.24 10.74 -24.55
CA ASP A 114 13.79 10.29 -25.87
C ASP A 114 12.43 10.84 -26.29
N GLY A 115 11.77 11.59 -25.41
CA GLY A 115 10.45 12.20 -25.62
C GLY A 115 9.30 11.30 -25.20
N VAL A 116 9.58 10.16 -24.56
CA VAL A 116 8.59 9.22 -24.02
C VAL A 116 8.71 9.15 -22.51
N PHE A 117 7.58 9.30 -21.82
CA PHE A 117 7.58 9.10 -20.37
C PHE A 117 7.82 7.64 -20.02
N ASP A 118 8.82 7.37 -19.20
CA ASP A 118 9.27 6.04 -18.77
C ASP A 118 9.24 5.82 -17.25
N HIS A 119 9.12 6.90 -16.45
CA HIS A 119 9.02 6.84 -14.99
C HIS A 119 7.87 7.70 -14.43
N LEU A 120 7.40 7.29 -13.27
CA LEU A 120 6.53 8.08 -12.40
C LEU A 120 7.35 8.54 -11.20
N GLN A 121 7.33 9.84 -10.90
CA GLN A 121 8.00 10.45 -9.77
C GLN A 121 6.99 10.95 -8.75
N PHE A 122 7.31 10.84 -7.45
CA PHE A 122 6.52 11.36 -6.34
C PHE A 122 7.41 11.71 -5.13
N THR A 123 6.86 12.45 -4.17
CA THR A 123 7.58 12.87 -2.96
C THR A 123 6.82 12.44 -1.71
N ILE A 124 7.55 11.84 -0.76
CA ILE A 124 7.11 11.67 0.62
C ILE A 124 7.62 12.88 1.41
N PRO A 125 6.73 13.73 1.93
CA PRO A 125 7.12 14.95 2.63
C PRO A 125 7.95 14.67 3.88
N SER A 126 8.89 15.56 4.18
CA SER A 126 9.54 15.59 5.48
C SER A 126 8.65 16.36 6.47
N GLY A 127 8.32 15.73 7.60
CA GLY A 127 7.56 16.33 8.69
C GLY A 127 8.27 16.15 10.03
N ASP A 128 7.66 16.66 11.10
CA ASP A 128 8.18 16.49 12.47
C ASP A 128 8.21 15.00 12.89
N THR A 129 7.34 14.19 12.31
CA THR A 129 7.27 12.74 12.52
C THR A 129 7.15 12.03 11.17
N PHE A 130 7.80 10.88 11.04
CA PHE A 130 7.64 10.00 9.89
C PHE A 130 6.24 9.37 9.93
N LYS A 131 5.43 9.67 8.91
CA LYS A 131 4.10 9.08 8.77
C LYS A 131 4.19 7.70 8.14
N GLN A 132 3.43 6.76 8.66
CA GLN A 132 3.25 5.44 8.07
C GLN A 132 1.86 5.33 7.48
N GLY A 133 1.76 4.71 6.32
CA GLY A 133 0.49 4.58 5.64
C GLY A 133 0.63 3.95 4.27
N ASN A 134 -0.49 3.95 3.56
CA ASN A 134 -0.63 3.39 2.23
C ASN A 134 -1.17 4.44 1.27
N ALA A 135 -0.69 4.40 0.05
CA ALA A 135 -1.17 5.23 -1.05
C ALA A 135 -1.22 4.43 -2.34
N VAL A 136 -2.10 4.79 -3.25
CA VAL A 136 -2.12 4.26 -4.61
C VAL A 136 -1.90 5.40 -5.59
N LEU A 137 -0.89 5.22 -6.43
CA LEU A 137 -0.57 6.09 -7.56
C LEU A 137 -1.02 5.41 -8.85
N ALA A 138 -1.53 6.16 -9.79
CA ALA A 138 -1.99 5.63 -11.06
C ALA A 138 -1.52 6.43 -12.26
N LEU A 139 -1.51 5.76 -13.39
CA LEU A 139 -1.08 6.22 -14.70
C LEU A 139 -2.28 6.29 -15.64
N PHE A 140 -2.39 7.36 -16.44
CA PHE A 140 -3.50 7.61 -17.34
C PHE A 140 -3.03 7.99 -18.74
N ASP A 141 -3.90 7.73 -19.74
CA ASP A 141 -3.71 8.09 -21.15
C ASP A 141 -4.32 9.46 -21.51
N LYS A 142 -4.81 10.21 -20.53
CA LYS A 142 -5.43 11.53 -20.69
C LYS A 142 -4.61 12.63 -20.05
N ASP A 143 -4.59 13.79 -20.71
CA ASP A 143 -3.78 14.95 -20.29
C ASP A 143 -4.40 15.73 -19.12
N ASP A 144 -5.66 15.47 -18.75
CA ASP A 144 -6.40 16.24 -17.75
C ASP A 144 -6.44 15.49 -16.42
N GLU A 145 -5.49 15.81 -15.54
CA GLU A 145 -5.44 15.31 -14.17
C GLU A 145 -6.68 15.69 -13.33
N SER A 146 -7.40 16.74 -13.74
CA SER A 146 -8.60 17.22 -13.03
C SER A 146 -9.85 16.40 -13.31
N ASN A 147 -9.82 15.52 -14.31
CA ASN A 147 -10.97 14.73 -14.76
C ASN A 147 -10.64 13.23 -14.89
N ILE A 148 -9.99 12.69 -13.85
CA ILE A 148 -9.67 11.26 -13.78
C ILE A 148 -10.94 10.41 -13.50
N GLU A 149 -11.99 11.06 -13.03
CA GLU A 149 -13.28 10.46 -12.70
C GLU A 149 -13.87 9.75 -13.95
N GLY A 150 -14.08 8.44 -13.85
CA GLY A 150 -14.65 7.64 -14.94
C GLY A 150 -13.68 7.31 -16.07
N THR A 151 -12.36 7.43 -15.86
CA THR A 151 -11.34 6.98 -16.81
C THR A 151 -10.64 5.74 -16.30
N ASN A 152 -10.36 4.77 -17.16
CA ASN A 152 -9.57 3.61 -16.81
C ASN A 152 -8.10 4.01 -16.67
N ALA A 153 -7.47 3.64 -15.55
CA ALA A 153 -6.04 3.77 -15.40
C ALA A 153 -5.31 2.80 -16.32
N LEU A 154 -4.22 3.24 -16.94
CA LEU A 154 -3.30 2.35 -17.66
C LEU A 154 -2.71 1.32 -16.71
N TRP A 155 -2.32 1.75 -15.51
CA TRP A 155 -1.81 0.93 -14.42
C TRP A 155 -1.80 1.71 -13.12
N SER A 156 -1.63 1.01 -11.99
CA SER A 156 -1.50 1.60 -10.66
C SER A 156 -0.51 0.82 -9.80
N TRP A 157 0.05 1.51 -8.81
CA TRP A 157 1.00 0.94 -7.85
C TRP A 157 0.62 1.30 -6.44
N HIS A 158 0.77 0.33 -5.54
CA HIS A 158 0.66 0.54 -4.11
C HIS A 158 1.99 1.04 -3.55
N ILE A 159 1.98 2.17 -2.85
CA ILE A 159 3.11 2.70 -2.10
C ILE A 159 2.85 2.46 -0.62
N TRP A 160 3.67 1.61 -0.02
CA TRP A 160 3.61 1.33 1.41
C TRP A 160 4.72 2.07 2.12
N VAL A 161 4.36 3.13 2.85
CA VAL A 161 5.29 3.93 3.66
C VAL A 161 5.31 3.35 5.06
N THR A 162 6.45 2.79 5.46
CA THR A 162 6.59 2.06 6.73
C THR A 162 8.03 2.08 7.22
N ASP A 163 8.24 1.91 8.52
CA ASP A 163 9.55 1.68 9.12
C ASP A 163 10.01 0.21 9.03
N TYR A 164 9.12 -0.71 8.66
CA TYR A 164 9.44 -2.12 8.41
C TYR A 164 10.42 -2.26 7.23
N ARG A 165 11.42 -3.13 7.39
CA ARG A 165 12.38 -3.44 6.33
C ARG A 165 12.21 -4.86 5.84
N LEU A 166 12.18 -5.03 4.52
CA LEU A 166 12.11 -6.36 3.91
C LEU A 166 13.30 -7.22 4.34
N GLY A 167 13.00 -8.45 4.73
CA GLY A 167 14.00 -9.42 5.14
C GLY A 167 14.33 -9.42 6.62
N GLU A 168 13.85 -8.45 7.38
CA GLU A 168 13.95 -8.44 8.84
C GLU A 168 12.86 -9.32 9.48
N ASP A 169 13.20 -10.02 10.57
CA ASP A 169 12.27 -10.82 11.39
C ASP A 169 11.43 -11.86 10.62
N LEU A 170 12.00 -12.45 9.56
CA LEU A 170 11.29 -13.45 8.77
C LEU A 170 10.98 -14.70 9.59
N GLY A 171 9.72 -15.10 9.64
CA GLY A 171 9.29 -16.41 10.12
C GLY A 171 9.57 -17.48 9.07
N THR A 172 10.13 -18.61 9.47
CA THR A 172 10.37 -19.74 8.56
C THR A 172 9.48 -20.92 8.93
N VAL A 173 8.76 -21.45 7.94
CA VAL A 173 7.97 -22.66 8.06
C VAL A 173 8.47 -23.71 7.04
N VAL A 174 8.69 -24.93 7.49
CA VAL A 174 9.05 -26.04 6.62
C VAL A 174 7.83 -26.90 6.35
N SER A 175 7.47 -27.04 5.07
CA SER A 175 6.40 -27.91 4.62
C SER A 175 6.88 -28.82 3.50
N SER A 176 6.65 -30.13 3.66
CA SER A 176 7.06 -31.15 2.68
C SER A 176 8.55 -31.07 2.27
N GLY A 177 9.43 -30.67 3.21
CA GLY A 177 10.88 -30.54 2.96
C GLY A 177 11.30 -29.23 2.33
N THR A 178 10.38 -28.33 2.01
CA THR A 178 10.65 -26.99 1.47
C THR A 178 10.50 -25.96 2.59
N ALA A 179 11.52 -25.08 2.72
CA ALA A 179 11.47 -23.95 3.65
C ALA A 179 10.81 -22.74 2.98
N TYR A 180 9.83 -22.18 3.66
CA TYR A 180 9.13 -20.95 3.26
C TYR A 180 9.42 -19.86 4.27
N SER A 181 9.76 -18.68 3.80
CA SER A 181 9.96 -17.50 4.64
C SER A 181 8.76 -16.55 4.50
N PHE A 182 8.24 -16.10 5.63
CA PHE A 182 7.09 -15.20 5.70
C PHE A 182 7.48 -13.91 6.39
N MET A 183 6.97 -12.79 5.89
CA MET A 183 7.05 -11.52 6.59
C MET A 183 6.21 -11.58 7.90
N PRO A 184 6.65 -10.89 8.97
CA PRO A 184 5.90 -10.84 10.23
C PRO A 184 4.64 -9.97 10.15
N LEU A 185 4.52 -9.16 9.09
CA LEU A 185 3.43 -8.21 8.86
C LEU A 185 2.66 -8.56 7.59
N ASN A 186 1.37 -8.31 7.59
CA ASN A 186 0.58 -8.30 6.37
C ASN A 186 1.01 -7.13 5.47
N LEU A 187 0.94 -7.33 4.16
CA LEU A 187 1.27 -6.30 3.18
C LEU A 187 0.42 -5.05 3.42
N GLY A 188 1.07 -3.90 3.51
CA GLY A 188 0.43 -2.62 3.79
C GLY A 188 0.08 -2.37 5.26
N TRP A 189 0.45 -3.26 6.17
CA TRP A 189 0.19 -3.02 7.60
C TRP A 189 0.96 -1.79 8.11
N CYS A 190 0.26 -0.97 8.89
CA CYS A 190 0.85 0.18 9.57
C CYS A 190 0.59 0.11 11.05
N ALA A 191 1.56 0.55 11.85
CA ALA A 191 1.36 0.74 13.27
C ALA A 191 0.27 1.79 13.48
N GLY A 192 -0.78 1.40 14.18
CA GLY A 192 -1.85 2.31 14.56
C GLY A 192 -1.55 3.02 15.88
N GLU A 193 -2.55 3.68 16.40
CA GLU A 193 -2.47 4.38 17.66
C GLU A 193 -2.20 3.40 18.82
N GLN A 194 -1.21 3.71 19.65
CA GLN A 194 -0.93 2.97 20.87
C GLN A 194 -1.78 3.53 22.00
N THR A 195 -2.64 2.71 22.57
CA THR A 195 -3.39 3.08 23.78
C THR A 195 -2.84 2.31 24.97
N SER A 196 -2.27 3.03 25.93
CA SER A 196 -1.76 2.45 27.16
C SER A 196 -2.80 2.56 28.28
N TYR A 197 -3.18 1.46 28.84
CA TYR A 197 -4.02 1.40 30.04
C TYR A 197 -3.16 1.09 31.27
N ALA A 198 -3.11 2.02 32.22
CA ALA A 198 -2.41 1.79 33.47
C ALA A 198 -3.14 0.73 34.31
N GLY A 199 -2.38 -0.11 34.98
CA GLY A 199 -2.91 -1.00 36.01
C GLY A 199 -3.55 -0.20 37.13
N ARG A 200 -4.75 -0.57 37.54
CA ARG A 200 -5.47 0.05 38.65
C ARG A 200 -6.28 -0.97 39.43
N SER A 201 -6.56 -0.69 40.70
CA SER A 201 -7.42 -1.52 41.51
C SER A 201 -8.46 -0.69 42.22
N VAL A 202 -9.66 -1.24 42.35
CA VAL A 202 -10.75 -0.66 43.12
C VAL A 202 -11.19 -1.65 44.17
N LYS A 203 -11.30 -1.17 45.43
CA LYS A 203 -11.86 -1.94 46.53
C LYS A 203 -13.35 -1.62 46.64
N VAL A 204 -14.18 -2.62 46.46
CA VAL A 204 -15.64 -2.51 46.64
C VAL A 204 -16.03 -3.21 47.91
N ARG A 205 -16.58 -2.48 48.88
CA ARG A 205 -17.02 -3.03 50.16
C ARG A 205 -18.53 -3.18 50.16
N PHE A 206 -18.96 -4.39 50.37
CA PHE A 206 -20.35 -4.71 50.60
C PHE A 206 -20.60 -4.80 52.09
N ARG A 207 -21.66 -4.18 52.56
CA ARG A 207 -22.04 -4.24 53.99
C ARG A 207 -23.56 -4.47 54.08
N GLN A 208 -23.92 -5.44 54.91
CA GLN A 208 -25.29 -5.62 55.30
C GLN A 208 -25.79 -4.42 56.13
N THR A 209 -26.99 -3.96 55.85
CA THR A 209 -27.58 -2.79 56.57
C THR A 209 -28.14 -3.13 57.93
N MET A 210 -28.21 -4.42 58.30
CA MET A 210 -28.69 -4.85 59.61
C MET A 210 -27.64 -4.56 60.69
N GLU A 211 -28.10 -4.30 61.92
CA GLU A 211 -27.26 -4.12 63.07
C GLU A 211 -26.42 -5.38 63.29
N GLY A 212 -25.10 -5.26 63.40
CA GLY A 212 -24.16 -6.39 63.45
C GLY A 212 -23.90 -7.11 62.12
N GLY A 213 -24.41 -6.58 61.03
CA GLY A 213 -24.33 -7.19 59.70
C GLY A 213 -22.88 -7.34 59.22
N ALA A 214 -22.62 -8.45 58.51
CA ALA A 214 -21.32 -8.77 57.93
C ALA A 214 -20.94 -7.77 56.82
N SER A 215 -19.60 -7.60 56.64
CA SER A 215 -19.08 -6.84 55.49
C SER A 215 -17.99 -7.64 54.81
N GLU A 216 -18.00 -7.59 53.49
CA GLU A 216 -17.04 -8.22 52.61
C GLU A 216 -16.39 -7.16 51.72
N THR A 217 -15.11 -7.33 51.41
CA THR A 217 -14.41 -6.42 50.50
C THR A 217 -13.87 -7.22 49.31
N ILE A 218 -14.28 -6.86 48.11
CA ILE A 218 -13.78 -7.41 46.84
C ILE A 218 -12.79 -6.41 46.24
N VAL A 219 -11.66 -6.90 45.77
CA VAL A 219 -10.69 -6.11 45.03
C VAL A 219 -10.86 -6.45 43.54
N VAL A 220 -11.26 -5.48 42.74
CA VAL A 220 -11.30 -5.58 41.27
C VAL A 220 -10.00 -4.98 40.76
N VAL A 221 -9.24 -5.76 39.99
CA VAL A 221 -7.95 -5.34 39.44
C VAL A 221 -8.05 -5.30 37.93
N GLN A 222 -7.73 -4.14 37.35
CA GLN A 222 -7.42 -4.00 35.94
C GLN A 222 -5.91 -4.13 35.76
N GLN A 223 -5.47 -5.09 34.98
CA GLN A 223 -4.06 -5.21 34.62
C GLN A 223 -3.63 -4.05 33.70
N ALA A 224 -2.36 -3.68 33.77
CA ALA A 224 -1.78 -2.78 32.78
C ALA A 224 -1.77 -3.48 31.42
N GLU A 225 -2.19 -2.77 30.39
CA GLU A 225 -2.25 -3.31 29.03
C GLU A 225 -1.82 -2.24 28.04
N LEU A 226 -1.07 -2.67 27.04
CA LEU A 226 -0.74 -1.87 25.86
C LEU A 226 -1.51 -2.45 24.66
N ILE A 227 -2.47 -1.71 24.18
CA ILE A 227 -3.20 -2.08 22.96
C ILE A 227 -2.55 -1.38 21.79
N LEU A 228 -2.00 -2.17 20.87
CA LEU A 228 -1.49 -1.72 19.58
C LEU A 228 -2.60 -1.93 18.55
N ARG A 229 -3.16 -0.85 18.04
CA ARG A 229 -4.12 -0.91 16.95
C ARG A 229 -3.36 -0.71 15.65
N GLY A 230 -2.94 -1.81 15.05
CA GLY A 230 -2.44 -1.82 13.68
C GLY A 230 -3.61 -1.75 12.71
N ASN A 231 -3.38 -1.14 11.56
CA ASN A 231 -4.34 -1.09 10.47
C ASN A 231 -3.63 -1.37 9.15
N GLY A 232 -4.30 -2.04 8.23
CA GLY A 232 -3.76 -2.35 6.91
C GLY A 232 -4.88 -2.42 5.89
N PRO A 233 -4.58 -2.19 4.61
CA PRO A 233 -5.54 -2.37 3.55
C PRO A 233 -5.85 -3.84 3.33
N TYR A 234 -6.99 -4.12 2.71
CA TYR A 234 -7.35 -5.46 2.26
C TYR A 234 -6.98 -5.67 0.81
N TYR A 235 -6.43 -6.84 0.50
CA TYR A 235 -6.29 -7.32 -0.86
C TYR A 235 -7.40 -8.35 -1.14
N GLN A 236 -8.24 -8.04 -2.10
CA GLN A 236 -9.21 -9.01 -2.60
C GLN A 236 -8.50 -10.03 -3.49
N ASN A 237 -8.90 -11.30 -3.41
CA ASN A 237 -8.33 -12.33 -4.28
C ASN A 237 -8.53 -11.96 -5.76
N GLY A 238 -7.43 -11.99 -6.52
CA GLY A 238 -7.40 -11.61 -7.92
C GLY A 238 -7.17 -10.12 -8.21
N ARG A 239 -7.11 -9.26 -7.21
CA ARG A 239 -6.79 -7.83 -7.39
C ARG A 239 -5.34 -7.53 -7.01
N LYS A 240 -4.71 -6.65 -7.78
CA LYS A 240 -3.35 -6.18 -7.52
C LYS A 240 -3.29 -5.01 -6.54
N ASP A 241 -4.33 -4.18 -6.49
CA ASP A 241 -4.39 -3.00 -5.65
C ASP A 241 -5.10 -3.27 -4.33
N PRO A 242 -4.65 -2.65 -3.25
CA PRO A 242 -5.31 -2.80 -1.97
C PRO A 242 -6.64 -2.07 -1.95
N MET A 243 -7.58 -2.66 -1.24
CA MET A 243 -8.89 -2.09 -0.97
C MET A 243 -8.98 -1.56 0.46
N TYR A 244 -9.82 -0.59 0.63
CA TYR A 244 -10.16 -0.04 1.94
C TYR A 244 -10.85 -1.07 2.83
N PRO A 245 -10.45 -1.18 4.11
CA PRO A 245 -11.15 -2.01 5.06
C PRO A 245 -12.52 -1.41 5.40
N SER A 246 -13.57 -1.95 4.80
CA SER A 246 -14.96 -1.59 5.12
C SER A 246 -15.56 -2.55 6.14
N SER A 247 -14.93 -2.75 7.26
CA SER A 247 -15.38 -3.76 8.22
C SER A 247 -16.72 -3.46 8.89
N GLY A 248 -17.32 -2.32 8.64
CA GLY A 248 -18.59 -1.91 9.27
C GLY A 248 -18.46 -1.68 10.78
N THR A 249 -17.33 -1.91 11.37
CA THR A 249 -17.03 -1.60 12.76
C THR A 249 -16.31 -0.25 12.80
N ALA A 250 -17.02 0.76 13.23
CA ALA A 250 -16.65 2.17 13.19
C ALA A 250 -15.34 2.54 13.92
N ASN A 251 -14.72 1.61 14.63
CA ASN A 251 -13.60 1.90 15.52
C ASN A 251 -12.22 1.57 14.94
N ASP A 252 -12.14 0.91 13.78
CA ASP A 252 -10.87 0.39 13.26
C ASP A 252 -10.56 0.89 11.85
N THR A 253 -11.36 1.80 11.29
CA THR A 253 -11.15 2.31 9.94
C THR A 253 -10.35 3.59 9.97
N LYS A 254 -9.16 3.57 9.35
CA LYS A 254 -8.47 4.80 8.98
C LYS A 254 -9.33 5.62 8.01
N THR A 255 -9.22 6.93 8.10
CA THR A 255 -9.81 7.83 7.13
C THR A 255 -8.94 7.84 5.88
N TRP A 256 -9.57 7.87 4.72
CA TRP A 256 -8.90 7.97 3.42
C TRP A 256 -9.01 9.37 2.87
N TYR A 257 -8.02 9.74 2.11
CA TYR A 257 -7.94 11.07 1.54
C TYR A 257 -7.68 10.97 0.04
N ASP A 258 -8.37 11.81 -0.72
CA ASP A 258 -8.05 12.04 -2.13
C ASP A 258 -6.78 12.90 -2.30
N ALA A 259 -6.43 13.20 -3.54
CA ALA A 259 -5.31 14.06 -3.89
C ALA A 259 -5.43 15.50 -3.32
N ASN A 260 -6.64 15.95 -3.02
CA ASN A 260 -6.92 17.25 -2.42
C ASN A 260 -6.94 17.22 -0.88
N GLY A 261 -6.67 16.05 -0.28
CA GLY A 261 -6.73 15.85 1.16
C GLY A 261 -8.15 15.83 1.71
N VAL A 262 -9.16 15.60 0.87
CA VAL A 262 -10.56 15.45 1.26
C VAL A 262 -10.82 14.01 1.69
N ALA A 263 -11.44 13.84 2.85
CA ALA A 263 -11.75 12.51 3.38
C ALA A 263 -12.80 11.80 2.52
N TYR A 264 -12.50 10.58 2.10
CA TYR A 264 -13.49 9.72 1.45
C TYR A 264 -14.50 9.18 2.46
N THR A 265 -15.75 9.22 2.08
CA THR A 265 -16.86 8.69 2.89
C THR A 265 -17.51 7.46 2.28
N CYS A 266 -17.09 7.05 1.08
CA CYS A 266 -17.70 5.94 0.35
C CYS A 266 -16.68 5.08 -0.41
N LEU A 267 -16.92 3.78 -0.42
CA LEU A 267 -16.08 2.73 -1.01
C LEU A 267 -16.17 2.60 -2.54
N LEU A 268 -17.15 3.20 -3.16
CA LEU A 268 -17.46 2.97 -4.58
C LEU A 268 -16.36 3.40 -5.54
N TYR A 269 -15.47 4.25 -5.10
CA TYR A 269 -14.44 4.86 -5.97
C TYR A 269 -13.24 3.98 -6.25
N THR A 270 -12.92 3.05 -5.35
CA THR A 270 -11.73 2.20 -5.50
C THR A 270 -12.03 0.88 -6.19
N SER A 271 -13.30 0.53 -6.39
CA SER A 271 -13.68 -0.74 -7.00
C SER A 271 -13.66 -0.69 -8.53
N ASP A 272 -13.89 0.47 -9.15
CA ASP A 272 -14.03 0.59 -10.60
C ASP A 272 -12.70 0.78 -11.35
N ALA A 273 -11.62 1.10 -10.66
CA ALA A 273 -10.30 1.29 -11.28
C ALA A 273 -9.54 -0.01 -11.57
N ALA A 274 -10.15 -1.17 -11.37
CA ALA A 274 -9.50 -2.46 -11.51
C ALA A 274 -10.40 -3.59 -12.07
N ASP A 275 -11.57 -3.26 -12.63
CA ASP A 275 -12.36 -4.21 -13.43
C ASP A 275 -11.97 -4.13 -14.90
#